data_1a38ed58cf98fe4db3f781e84adff245
#
_entry.id   1a38ed58cf98fe4db3f781e84adff245
#
_cell.length_a   1.000
_cell.length_b   1.000
_cell.length_c   1.000
_cell.angle_alpha   90.00
_cell.angle_beta   90.00
_cell.angle_gamma   90.00
#
_symmetry.space_group_name_H-M   'P 1'
#
loop_
_entity.id
_entity.type
_entity.pdbx_description
1 polymer ?
#
loop_
_entity_poly.entity_id
_entity_poly.type
_entity_poly.pdbx_seq_one_letter_code
_entity_poly.pdbx_strand_id
1 'polypeptide(L)'
;MSKFLDYAAQMYYEGTPVISDEEFDKLAERSNYISVGYAGGDIEHTYRMYSLHKKVVGDNIDSMLQGNVVWTPKLDGAAVSLTYVSGRLSLALTRGDGIKGKDITQKMKCLVP
;
A
#
# COMPACT_ATOMS: atom_id res chain seq x y z
N MET A 1 -19.20 -4.32 -10.24
CA MET A 1 -18.70 -4.34 -8.84
C MET A 1 -17.29 -3.76 -8.72
N SER A 2 -16.32 -4.18 -9.55
CA SER A 2 -14.95 -3.65 -9.52
C SER A 2 -14.86 -2.15 -9.78
N LYS A 3 -15.62 -1.61 -10.73
CA LYS A 3 -15.68 -0.16 -11.00
C LYS A 3 -16.19 0.66 -9.81
N PHE A 4 -17.15 0.11 -9.06
CA PHE A 4 -17.63 0.76 -7.84
C PHE A 4 -16.55 0.73 -6.74
N LEU A 5 -15.84 -0.37 -6.59
CA LEU A 5 -14.75 -0.49 -5.62
C LEU A 5 -13.56 0.41 -5.98
N ASP A 6 -13.23 0.56 -7.26
CA ASP A 6 -12.23 1.52 -7.72
C ASP A 6 -12.64 2.96 -7.36
N TYR A 7 -13.89 3.32 -7.61
CA TYR A 7 -14.44 4.62 -7.23
C TYR A 7 -14.42 4.84 -5.72
N ALA A 8 -14.87 3.85 -4.94
CA ALA A 8 -14.87 3.94 -3.47
C ALA A 8 -13.45 4.08 -2.90
N ALA A 9 -12.49 3.35 -3.44
CA ALA A 9 -11.08 3.47 -3.07
C ALA A 9 -10.53 4.87 -3.40
N GLN A 10 -10.83 5.40 -4.58
CA GLN A 10 -10.43 6.73 -4.99
C GLN A 10 -10.99 7.79 -4.03
N MET A 11 -12.29 7.72 -3.73
CA MET A 11 -12.95 8.68 -2.83
C MET A 11 -12.41 8.61 -1.40
N TYR A 12 -12.04 7.42 -0.93
CA TYR A 12 -11.37 7.25 0.36
C TYR A 12 -10.04 8.01 0.40
N TYR A 13 -9.18 7.81 -0.61
CA TYR A 13 -7.87 8.48 -0.68
C TYR A 13 -7.96 9.99 -0.92
N GLU A 14 -9.06 10.46 -1.52
CA GLU A 14 -9.34 11.90 -1.68
C GLU A 14 -9.92 12.54 -0.42
N GLY A 15 -10.17 11.77 0.64
CA GLY A 15 -10.66 12.24 1.93
C GLY A 15 -12.17 12.36 2.06
N THR A 16 -12.93 11.82 1.10
CA THR A 16 -14.40 11.81 1.08
C THR A 16 -14.94 10.39 0.88
N PRO A 17 -14.76 9.47 1.86
CA PRO A 17 -15.17 8.09 1.71
C PRO A 17 -16.69 7.97 1.52
N VAL A 18 -17.12 7.14 0.57
CA VAL A 18 -18.54 6.89 0.26
C VAL A 18 -19.11 5.69 0.98
N ILE A 19 -18.25 4.78 1.45
CA ILE A 19 -18.59 3.62 2.29
C ILE A 19 -17.56 3.46 3.40
N SER A 20 -17.90 2.73 4.47
CA SER A 20 -16.96 2.42 5.55
C SER A 20 -15.89 1.42 5.10
N ASP A 21 -14.77 1.39 5.83
CA ASP A 21 -13.68 0.43 5.57
C ASP A 21 -14.16 -1.01 5.67
N GLU A 22 -15.03 -1.31 6.65
CA GLU A 22 -15.61 -2.63 6.82
C GLU A 22 -16.51 -3.04 5.65
N GLU A 23 -17.31 -2.10 5.14
CA GLU A 23 -18.17 -2.35 3.97
C GLU A 23 -17.34 -2.55 2.71
N PHE A 24 -16.28 -1.75 2.53
CA PHE A 24 -15.35 -1.91 1.42
C PHE A 24 -14.68 -3.29 1.46
N ASP A 25 -14.15 -3.70 2.61
CA ASP A 25 -13.48 -4.99 2.79
C ASP A 25 -14.41 -6.17 2.48
N LYS A 26 -15.67 -6.13 2.95
CA LYS A 26 -16.66 -7.16 2.66
C LYS A 26 -17.00 -7.26 1.17
N LEU A 27 -17.12 -6.13 0.50
CA LEU A 27 -17.40 -6.09 -0.95
C LEU A 27 -16.19 -6.54 -1.76
N ALA A 28 -14.99 -6.13 -1.35
CA ALA A 28 -13.75 -6.53 -2.00
C ALA A 28 -13.53 -8.04 -1.92
N GLU A 29 -13.75 -8.63 -0.75
CA GLU A 29 -13.64 -10.07 -0.55
C GLU A 29 -14.64 -10.85 -1.41
N ARG A 30 -15.92 -10.43 -1.44
CA ARG A 30 -16.96 -11.07 -2.24
C ARG A 30 -16.73 -11.02 -3.75
N SER A 31 -16.08 -9.99 -4.23
CA SER A 31 -15.84 -9.75 -5.66
C SER A 31 -14.45 -10.13 -6.13
N ASN A 32 -13.63 -10.75 -5.26
CA ASN A 32 -12.20 -11.01 -5.52
C ASN A 32 -11.46 -9.75 -6.02
N TYR A 33 -11.82 -8.61 -5.47
CA TYR A 33 -11.22 -7.34 -5.85
C TYR A 33 -9.77 -7.27 -5.36
N ILE A 34 -8.85 -7.14 -6.29
CA ILE A 34 -7.42 -7.06 -6.02
C ILE A 34 -6.92 -5.72 -6.53
N SER A 35 -7.09 -4.68 -5.75
CA SER A 35 -6.43 -3.41 -6.00
C SER A 35 -5.53 -3.07 -4.83
N VAL A 36 -4.34 -2.62 -5.13
CA VAL A 36 -3.35 -2.22 -4.13
C VAL A 36 -3.16 -0.72 -4.21
N GLY A 37 -3.70 0.00 -3.23
CA GLY A 37 -3.48 1.43 -3.09
C GLY A 37 -4.18 2.29 -4.14
N TYR A 38 -3.83 3.57 -4.14
CA TYR A 38 -4.42 4.60 -5.00
C TYR A 38 -3.62 4.79 -6.29
N ALA A 39 -4.30 4.68 -7.43
CA ALA A 39 -3.68 4.80 -8.76
C ALA A 39 -3.38 6.25 -9.22
N GLY A 40 -3.62 7.24 -8.36
CA GLY A 40 -3.42 8.66 -8.66
C GLY A 40 -2.01 9.19 -8.41
N GLY A 41 -1.02 8.32 -8.35
CA GLY A 41 0.37 8.73 -8.17
C GLY A 41 0.97 9.35 -9.44
N ASP A 42 1.78 10.41 -9.28
CA ASP A 42 2.36 11.17 -10.38
C ASP A 42 3.78 10.72 -10.72
N ILE A 43 4.49 10.07 -9.79
CA ILE A 43 5.91 9.71 -9.93
C ILE A 43 6.07 8.20 -9.88
N GLU A 44 6.74 7.66 -10.89
CA GLU A 44 7.04 6.24 -10.97
C GLU A 44 8.13 5.85 -9.96
N HIS A 45 7.91 4.74 -9.25
CA HIS A 45 8.91 4.16 -8.37
C HIS A 45 10.07 3.57 -9.16
N THR A 46 11.29 3.80 -8.70
CA THR A 46 12.49 3.14 -9.25
C THR A 46 12.40 1.61 -9.11
N TYR A 47 11.85 1.16 -7.99
CA TYR A 47 11.57 -0.25 -7.71
C TYR A 47 10.11 -0.38 -7.31
N ARG A 48 9.39 -1.30 -7.93
CA ARG A 48 7.98 -1.53 -7.60
C ARG A 48 7.80 -1.88 -6.13
N MET A 49 6.85 -1.23 -5.46
CA MET A 49 6.46 -1.51 -4.08
C MET A 49 5.33 -2.53 -4.06
N TYR A 50 5.67 -3.78 -3.80
CA TYR A 50 4.70 -4.86 -3.70
C TYR A 50 3.95 -4.84 -2.37
N SER A 51 2.73 -5.37 -2.39
CA SER A 51 1.98 -5.71 -1.20
C SER A 51 2.38 -7.09 -0.68
N LEU A 52 2.33 -7.29 0.63
CA LEU A 52 2.55 -8.59 1.25
C LEU A 52 1.30 -9.48 1.10
N HIS A 53 1.53 -10.78 0.94
CA HIS A 53 0.45 -11.74 0.99
C HIS A 53 -0.17 -11.78 2.39
N LYS A 54 -1.51 -11.74 2.44
CA LYS A 54 -2.27 -11.81 3.69
C LYS A 54 -2.68 -13.26 3.95
N LYS A 55 -2.43 -13.73 5.16
CA LYS A 55 -2.96 -14.99 5.69
C LYS A 55 -3.68 -14.73 7.00
N VAL A 56 -4.78 -15.39 7.20
CA VAL A 56 -5.63 -15.28 8.39
C VAL A 56 -5.56 -16.59 9.17
N VAL A 57 -5.82 -16.54 10.47
CA VAL A 57 -5.89 -17.74 11.31
C VAL A 57 -6.86 -18.75 10.71
N GLY A 58 -6.38 -19.97 10.48
CA GLY A 58 -7.12 -21.05 9.80
C GLY A 58 -6.70 -21.28 8.35
N ASP A 59 -5.97 -20.35 7.72
CA ASP A 59 -5.41 -20.56 6.39
C ASP A 59 -4.20 -21.49 6.44
N ASN A 60 -4.03 -22.30 5.39
CA ASN A 60 -2.82 -23.10 5.24
C ASN A 60 -1.66 -22.20 4.84
N ILE A 61 -0.65 -22.11 5.72
CA ILE A 61 0.55 -21.30 5.49
C ILE A 61 1.78 -22.13 5.10
N ASP A 62 1.70 -23.43 5.19
CA ASP A 62 2.87 -24.33 5.02
C ASP A 62 3.52 -24.21 3.64
N SER A 63 2.70 -23.98 2.61
CA SER A 63 3.20 -23.79 1.24
C SER A 63 3.99 -22.49 1.02
N MET A 64 3.86 -21.52 1.93
CA MET A 64 4.54 -20.22 1.86
C MET A 64 5.82 -20.17 2.68
N LEU A 65 5.97 -21.07 3.65
CA LEU A 65 7.09 -21.09 4.57
C LEU A 65 8.07 -22.18 4.15
N GLN A 66 9.04 -21.83 3.32
CA GLN A 66 10.10 -22.73 2.88
C GLN A 66 11.47 -22.18 3.29
N GLY A 67 12.34 -23.09 3.77
CA GLY A 67 13.69 -22.73 4.19
C GLY A 67 13.73 -22.00 5.55
N ASN A 68 14.71 -21.13 5.71
CA ASN A 68 14.86 -20.32 6.93
C ASN A 68 13.82 -19.20 6.98
N VAL A 69 13.08 -19.14 8.06
CA VAL A 69 11.99 -18.18 8.24
C VAL A 69 12.29 -17.26 9.42
N VAL A 70 12.07 -15.96 9.23
CA VAL A 70 12.19 -14.95 10.28
C VAL A 70 10.82 -14.37 10.57
N TRP A 71 10.49 -14.23 11.85
CA TRP A 71 9.26 -13.62 12.32
C TRP A 71 9.51 -12.18 12.78
N THR A 72 8.71 -11.26 12.29
CA THR A 72 8.72 -9.86 12.74
C THR A 72 7.30 -9.36 12.93
N PRO A 73 7.06 -8.43 13.87
CA PRO A 73 5.79 -7.71 13.92
C PRO A 73 5.52 -7.00 12.61
N LYS A 74 4.30 -7.10 12.09
CA LYS A 74 3.88 -6.31 10.93
C LYS A 74 3.38 -4.97 11.43
N LEU A 75 4.10 -3.91 11.09
CA LEU A 75 3.65 -2.54 11.39
C LEU A 75 2.51 -2.15 10.46
N ASP A 76 1.44 -1.64 11.04
CA ASP A 76 0.30 -1.13 10.29
C ASP A 76 0.43 0.39 10.11
N GLY A 77 0.29 0.86 8.87
CA GLY A 77 0.44 2.27 8.53
C GLY A 77 0.67 2.48 7.03
N ALA A 78 0.97 3.72 6.68
CA ALA A 78 1.26 4.09 5.30
C ALA A 78 2.64 3.59 4.86
N ALA A 79 2.69 2.90 3.74
CA ALA A 79 3.94 2.49 3.13
C ALA A 79 4.56 3.66 2.33
N VAL A 80 5.82 3.92 2.60
CA VAL A 80 6.57 5.03 2.01
C VAL A 80 7.90 4.54 1.46
N SER A 81 8.27 5.03 0.29
CA SER A 81 9.60 4.83 -0.30
C SER A 81 10.45 6.08 -0.07
N LEU A 82 11.61 5.92 0.52
CA LEU A 82 12.59 6.99 0.76
C LEU A 82 13.84 6.74 -0.06
N THR A 83 14.20 7.69 -0.91
CA THR A 83 15.41 7.63 -1.72
C THR A 83 16.42 8.67 -1.23
N TYR A 84 17.58 8.19 -0.81
CA TYR A 84 18.70 9.02 -0.40
C TYR A 84 19.79 9.05 -1.46
N VAL A 85 20.33 10.22 -1.71
CA VAL A 85 21.49 10.42 -2.59
C VAL A 85 22.56 11.18 -1.81
N SER A 86 23.76 10.62 -1.74
CA SER A 86 24.88 11.21 -0.99
C SER A 86 24.52 11.58 0.46
N GLY A 87 23.76 10.71 1.13
CA GLY A 87 23.36 10.89 2.52
C GLY A 87 22.25 11.91 2.75
N ARG A 88 21.61 12.40 1.70
CA ARG A 88 20.50 13.37 1.79
C ARG A 88 19.22 12.79 1.17
N LEU A 89 18.09 13.06 1.82
CA LEU A 89 16.78 12.67 1.27
C LEU A 89 16.54 13.42 -0.05
N SER A 90 16.49 12.67 -1.14
CA SER A 90 16.24 13.19 -2.48
C SER A 90 14.77 13.11 -2.87
N LEU A 91 14.13 11.99 -2.56
CA LEU A 91 12.74 11.72 -2.96
C LEU A 91 12.04 10.87 -1.91
N ALA A 92 10.81 11.22 -1.60
CA ALA A 92 9.90 10.40 -0.79
C ALA A 92 8.57 10.26 -1.50
N LEU A 93 8.13 9.02 -1.70
CA LEU A 93 6.88 8.69 -2.39
C LEU A 93 6.00 7.82 -1.51
N THR A 94 4.68 8.03 -1.58
CA THR A 94 3.72 7.05 -1.08
C THR A 94 3.77 5.81 -1.98
N ARG A 95 3.36 4.65 -1.47
CA ARG A 95 3.29 3.44 -2.29
C ARG A 95 2.38 3.62 -3.51
N GLY A 96 1.22 4.29 -3.36
CA GLY A 96 0.22 4.37 -4.41
C GLY A 96 -0.27 2.98 -4.81
N ASP A 97 -0.28 2.70 -6.11
CA ASP A 97 -0.58 1.37 -6.67
C ASP A 97 0.65 0.43 -6.71
N GLY A 98 1.77 0.86 -6.18
CA GLY A 98 3.05 0.15 -6.18
C GLY A 98 3.93 0.46 -7.40
N ILE A 99 3.39 1.04 -8.45
CA ILE A 99 4.11 1.46 -9.66
C ILE A 99 4.37 2.96 -9.63
N LYS A 100 3.36 3.76 -9.30
CA LYS A 100 3.45 5.21 -9.15
C LYS A 100 2.97 5.63 -7.77
N GLY A 101 3.66 6.57 -7.15
CA GLY A 101 3.33 7.14 -5.87
C GLY A 101 3.20 8.66 -5.91
N LYS A 102 2.63 9.21 -4.85
CA LYS A 102 2.54 10.65 -4.68
C LYS A 102 3.81 11.18 -4.02
N ASP A 103 4.33 12.30 -4.52
CA ASP A 103 5.50 12.98 -3.93
C ASP A 103 5.14 13.61 -2.58
N ILE A 104 5.82 13.16 -1.53
CA ILE A 104 5.71 13.67 -0.17
C ILE A 104 7.06 14.12 0.39
N THR A 105 8.02 14.39 -0.47
CA THR A 105 9.41 14.69 -0.11
C THR A 105 9.50 15.85 0.90
N GLN A 106 8.75 16.92 0.68
CA GLN A 106 8.80 18.08 1.58
C GLN A 106 8.29 17.76 2.99
N LYS A 107 7.23 16.94 3.08
CA LYS A 107 6.70 16.50 4.37
C LYS A 107 7.69 15.58 5.09
N MET A 108 8.32 14.68 4.36
CA MET A 108 9.24 13.70 4.95
C MET A 108 10.57 14.32 5.39
N LYS A 109 11.03 15.41 4.77
CA LYS A 109 12.23 16.13 5.22
C LYS A 109 12.16 16.62 6.68
N CYS A 110 10.95 16.81 7.19
CA CYS A 110 10.74 17.23 8.59
C CYS A 110 10.67 16.03 9.56
N LEU A 111 10.52 14.82 9.06
CA LEU A 111 10.23 13.62 9.86
C LEU A 111 11.38 12.62 9.90
N VAL A 112 12.21 12.60 8.88
CA VAL A 112 13.32 11.64 8.74
C VAL A 112 14.66 12.35 8.64
N PRO A 113 15.74 11.70 9.09
CA PRO A 113 17.10 12.28 9.00
C PRO A 113 17.56 12.50 7.55
#